data_794a10d3269495c99711d36d13324ce9
#
_entry.id   794a10d3269495c99711d36d13324ce9
#
_cell.length_a   1.000
_cell.length_b   1.000
_cell.length_c   1.000
_cell.angle_alpha   90.00
_cell.angle_beta   90.00
_cell.angle_gamma   90.00
#
_symmetry.space_group_name_H-M   'P 1'
#
loop_
_entity.id
_entity.type
_entity.pdbx_description
1 polymer ?
#
loop_
_entity_poly.entity_id
_entity_poly.type
_entity_poly.pdbx_seq_one_letter_code
_entity_poly.pdbx_strand_id
1 'polypeptide(L)'
;MMTHVLAMLPLKVREFYKLIRFLPVFAWGISSSLLGMGFAWQINRQLSWLTFSLIVVLIVIIHGVASHAYNDREDWLSGTDRESPGILPGGSGVIARGGFSLMELLWAGRMAVWAALLIGAYLWWRFGMIVTVLLAVAIWSAIAYSCAPLRLSYHPLSGEWLCAFPALFAAVTGTCYLLAFDLQPAVLIAGAIHALLSMGLLMHNHISDVSSDLSADPQKLTTVALVAGKTGMSGTPMVEVIYFTLAFLLGLWGGGSFHPVLWITLPSALGCITAALATDPEDIASITSRQYLIYIFIIGDVIAKTIWLVSH
;
A
#
# COMPACT_ATOMS: atom_id res chain seq x y z
N MET A 1 19.73 16.67 -6.12
CA MET A 1 18.94 17.92 -6.15
C MET A 1 17.81 17.90 -5.09
N MET A 2 16.97 16.89 -5.01
CA MET A 2 15.86 16.81 -4.03
C MET A 2 16.33 16.80 -2.56
N THR A 3 17.41 16.10 -2.22
CA THR A 3 18.01 16.08 -0.88
C THR A 3 18.49 17.45 -0.39
N HIS A 4 19.04 18.30 -1.26
CA HIS A 4 19.46 19.66 -0.91
C HIS A 4 18.27 20.59 -0.63
N VAL A 5 17.19 20.47 -1.40
CA VAL A 5 15.97 21.27 -1.20
C VAL A 5 15.29 20.90 0.14
N LEU A 6 15.19 19.61 0.45
CA LEU A 6 14.63 19.14 1.71
C LEU A 6 15.45 19.61 2.93
N ALA A 7 16.78 19.72 2.81
CA ALA A 7 17.62 20.21 3.90
C ALA A 7 17.38 21.69 4.26
N MET A 8 16.84 22.47 3.36
CA MET A 8 16.52 23.89 3.56
C MET A 8 15.13 24.12 4.21
N LEU A 9 14.30 23.07 4.28
CA LEU A 9 12.96 23.18 4.87
C LEU A 9 13.03 23.14 6.42
N PRO A 10 12.07 23.82 7.10
CA PRO A 10 11.91 23.65 8.55
C PRO A 10 11.80 22.18 8.94
N LEU A 11 12.37 21.82 10.09
CA LEU A 11 12.44 20.42 10.56
C LEU A 11 11.09 19.69 10.45
N LYS A 12 10.01 20.30 10.93
CA LYS A 12 8.66 19.70 10.90
C LYS A 12 8.18 19.40 9.48
N VAL A 13 8.43 20.28 8.52
CA VAL A 13 8.02 20.09 7.11
C VAL A 13 8.81 18.94 6.48
N ARG A 14 10.10 18.89 6.72
CA ARG A 14 10.97 17.82 6.25
C ARG A 14 10.57 16.46 6.82
N GLU A 15 10.30 16.40 8.13
CA GLU A 15 9.91 15.15 8.78
C GLU A 15 8.47 14.75 8.41
N PHE A 16 7.58 15.70 8.14
CA PHE A 16 6.25 15.40 7.59
C PHE A 16 6.31 14.76 6.20
N TYR A 17 7.21 15.25 5.33
CA TYR A 17 7.45 14.63 4.02
C TYR A 17 7.93 13.17 4.16
N LYS A 18 8.81 12.90 5.15
CA LYS A 18 9.27 11.53 5.42
C LYS A 18 8.16 10.64 5.99
N LEU A 19 7.28 11.20 6.84
CA LEU A 19 6.14 10.49 7.39
C LEU A 19 5.21 9.97 6.29
N ILE A 20 4.95 10.79 5.25
CA ILE A 20 4.08 10.40 4.14
C ILE A 20 4.63 9.19 3.37
N ARG A 21 5.97 8.98 3.34
CA ARG A 21 6.58 7.86 2.59
C ARG A 21 6.06 7.82 1.14
N PHE A 22 6.40 8.85 0.35
CA PHE A 22 5.81 9.06 -0.99
C PHE A 22 5.85 7.83 -1.90
N LEU A 23 6.94 7.04 -1.90
CA LEU A 23 7.08 5.88 -2.78
C LEU A 23 6.05 4.76 -2.48
N PRO A 24 5.85 4.30 -1.22
CA PRO A 24 4.75 3.42 -0.88
C PRO A 24 3.37 3.98 -1.24
N VAL A 25 3.08 5.24 -0.90
CA VAL A 25 1.79 5.87 -1.22
C VAL A 25 1.53 5.89 -2.72
N PHE A 26 2.57 6.19 -3.52
CA PHE A 26 2.47 6.16 -4.97
C PHE A 26 2.23 4.75 -5.50
N ALA A 27 3.07 3.79 -5.09
CA ALA A 27 3.02 2.42 -5.62
C ALA A 27 1.74 1.65 -5.22
N TRP A 28 1.17 1.95 -4.06
CA TRP A 28 -0.02 1.25 -3.57
C TRP A 28 -1.30 2.05 -3.82
N GLY A 29 -1.38 3.27 -3.30
CA GLY A 29 -2.63 4.03 -3.30
C GLY A 29 -2.86 4.81 -4.59
N ILE A 30 -1.91 5.66 -5.00
CA ILE A 30 -2.09 6.50 -6.20
C ILE A 30 -2.15 5.62 -7.46
N SER A 31 -1.30 4.59 -7.55
CA SER A 31 -1.34 3.64 -8.68
C SER A 31 -2.66 2.87 -8.75
N SER A 32 -3.25 2.48 -7.59
CA SER A 32 -4.60 1.92 -7.56
C SER A 32 -5.63 2.85 -8.22
N SER A 33 -5.60 4.14 -7.86
CA SER A 33 -6.54 5.10 -8.44
C SER A 33 -6.28 5.37 -9.92
N LEU A 34 -5.01 5.37 -10.36
CA LEU A 34 -4.66 5.50 -11.78
C LEU A 34 -5.19 4.32 -12.60
N LEU A 35 -5.07 3.10 -12.09
CA LEU A 35 -5.62 1.92 -12.74
C LEU A 35 -7.14 1.99 -12.84
N GLY A 36 -7.83 2.36 -11.75
CA GLY A 36 -9.28 2.56 -11.73
C GLY A 36 -9.73 3.66 -12.70
N MET A 37 -8.97 4.76 -12.79
CA MET A 37 -9.20 5.84 -13.76
C MET A 37 -9.02 5.35 -15.19
N GLY A 38 -8.01 4.53 -15.48
CA GLY A 38 -7.81 3.96 -16.82
C GLY A 38 -9.02 3.16 -17.30
N PHE A 39 -9.57 2.30 -16.45
CA PHE A 39 -10.80 1.57 -16.78
C PHE A 39 -12.01 2.50 -16.92
N ALA A 40 -12.16 3.49 -16.03
CA ALA A 40 -13.25 4.45 -16.15
C ALA A 40 -13.19 5.25 -17.47
N TRP A 41 -11.99 5.63 -17.91
CA TRP A 41 -11.79 6.26 -19.21
C TRP A 41 -12.21 5.35 -20.37
N GLN A 42 -11.82 4.08 -20.32
CA GLN A 42 -12.21 3.12 -21.36
C GLN A 42 -13.73 2.95 -21.46
N ILE A 43 -14.44 2.97 -20.33
CA ILE A 43 -15.89 2.82 -20.28
C ILE A 43 -16.61 4.07 -20.83
N ASN A 44 -16.26 5.26 -20.35
CA ASN A 44 -17.05 6.48 -20.61
C ASN A 44 -16.40 7.49 -21.54
N ARG A 45 -15.08 7.40 -21.78
CA ARG A 45 -14.28 8.39 -22.53
C ARG A 45 -14.36 9.82 -21.96
N GLN A 46 -14.92 9.98 -20.79
CA GLN A 46 -15.03 11.25 -20.06
C GLN A 46 -14.75 11.02 -18.57
N LEU A 47 -14.04 11.96 -17.95
CA LEU A 47 -13.69 11.89 -16.56
C LEU A 47 -14.01 13.19 -15.81
N SER A 48 -14.52 13.06 -14.61
CA SER A 48 -14.54 14.17 -13.64
C SER A 48 -13.17 14.31 -12.98
N TRP A 49 -12.35 15.21 -13.48
CA TRP A 49 -11.03 15.50 -12.91
C TRP A 49 -11.10 15.96 -11.45
N LEU A 50 -12.16 16.69 -11.08
CA LEU A 50 -12.40 17.05 -9.67
C LEU A 50 -12.59 15.81 -8.81
N THR A 51 -13.46 14.88 -9.23
CA THR A 51 -13.70 13.63 -8.50
C THR A 51 -12.41 12.83 -8.38
N PHE A 52 -11.67 12.67 -9.48
CA PHE A 52 -10.38 11.96 -9.47
C PHE A 52 -9.37 12.61 -8.53
N SER A 53 -9.22 13.93 -8.57
CA SER A 53 -8.30 14.66 -7.69
C SER A 53 -8.69 14.51 -6.22
N LEU A 54 -9.98 14.53 -5.88
CA LEU A 54 -10.45 14.31 -4.51
C LEU A 54 -10.16 12.88 -4.02
N ILE A 55 -10.29 11.87 -4.89
CA ILE A 55 -9.91 10.48 -4.57
C ILE A 55 -8.41 10.39 -4.29
N VAL A 56 -7.56 10.98 -5.14
CA VAL A 56 -6.10 11.00 -4.90
C VAL A 56 -5.76 11.71 -3.59
N VAL A 57 -6.40 12.83 -3.30
CA VAL A 57 -6.22 13.55 -2.03
C VAL A 57 -6.64 12.68 -0.84
N LEU A 58 -7.78 11.98 -0.92
CA LEU A 58 -8.21 11.03 0.11
C LEU A 58 -7.19 9.91 0.35
N ILE A 59 -6.62 9.36 -0.73
CA ILE A 59 -5.58 8.33 -0.63
C ILE A 59 -4.35 8.87 0.09
N VAL A 60 -3.87 10.07 -0.27
CA VAL A 60 -2.72 10.69 0.40
C VAL A 60 -3.01 10.98 1.88
N ILE A 61 -4.21 11.46 2.20
CA ILE A 61 -4.61 11.75 3.58
C ILE A 61 -4.74 10.46 4.39
N ILE A 62 -5.44 9.45 3.90
CA ILE A 62 -5.70 8.21 4.66
C ILE A 62 -4.46 7.32 4.68
N HIS A 63 -3.91 6.97 3.53
CA HIS A 63 -2.75 6.08 3.46
C HIS A 63 -1.46 6.81 3.84
N GLY A 64 -1.20 7.98 3.26
CA GLY A 64 0.07 8.69 3.47
C GLY A 64 0.18 9.33 4.85
N VAL A 65 -0.92 9.81 5.44
CA VAL A 65 -0.86 10.49 6.75
C VAL A 65 -1.45 9.62 7.86
N ALA A 66 -2.72 9.21 7.77
CA ALA A 66 -3.37 8.52 8.89
C ALA A 66 -2.73 7.16 9.15
N SER A 67 -2.59 6.31 8.13
CA SER A 67 -2.03 4.96 8.28
C SER A 67 -0.59 5.00 8.78
N HIS A 68 0.27 5.84 8.18
CA HIS A 68 1.67 5.93 8.59
C HIS A 68 1.84 6.56 9.97
N ALA A 69 1.05 7.58 10.33
CA ALA A 69 1.12 8.19 11.65
C ALA A 69 0.71 7.21 12.77
N TYR A 70 -0.34 6.42 12.54
CA TYR A 70 -0.74 5.37 13.49
C TYR A 70 0.28 4.25 13.54
N ASN A 71 0.80 3.80 12.39
CA ASN A 71 1.80 2.73 12.33
C ASN A 71 3.09 3.14 13.05
N ASP A 72 3.69 4.28 12.71
CA ASP A 72 4.93 4.74 13.35
C ASP A 72 4.76 4.94 14.87
N ARG A 73 3.57 5.39 15.30
CA ARG A 73 3.28 5.53 16.73
C ARG A 73 3.22 4.19 17.45
N GLU A 74 2.45 3.24 16.92
CA GLU A 74 2.24 1.94 17.57
C GLU A 74 3.50 1.07 17.52
N ASP A 75 4.23 1.06 16.41
CA ASP A 75 5.48 0.33 16.25
C ASP A 75 6.62 0.93 17.10
N TRP A 76 6.60 2.25 17.35
CA TRP A 76 7.49 2.85 18.36
C TRP A 76 7.14 2.43 19.78
N LEU A 77 5.86 2.38 20.12
CA LEU A 77 5.40 1.98 21.45
C LEU A 77 5.71 0.51 21.75
N SER A 78 5.56 -0.38 20.78
CA SER A 78 5.91 -1.80 20.90
C SER A 78 7.42 -2.07 20.89
N GLY A 79 8.21 -1.12 20.38
CA GLY A 79 9.67 -1.27 20.25
C GLY A 79 10.13 -1.67 18.86
N THR A 80 9.25 -2.13 17.97
CA THR A 80 9.59 -2.54 16.61
C THR A 80 10.48 -1.53 15.88
N ASP A 81 10.06 -0.25 15.86
CA ASP A 81 10.79 0.81 15.15
C ASP A 81 12.03 1.34 15.91
N ARG A 82 12.26 0.93 17.15
CA ARG A 82 13.46 1.34 17.90
C ARG A 82 14.71 0.59 17.49
N GLU A 83 14.54 -0.66 17.08
CA GLU A 83 15.63 -1.58 16.71
C GLU A 83 15.69 -1.87 15.22
N SER A 84 14.74 -1.35 14.44
CA SER A 84 14.72 -1.54 12.99
C SER A 84 15.94 -0.88 12.31
N PRO A 85 16.52 -1.52 11.29
CA PRO A 85 17.72 -1.01 10.61
C PRO A 85 17.52 0.32 9.85
N GLY A 86 16.34 0.95 9.91
CA GLY A 86 16.11 2.34 9.46
C GLY A 86 16.15 2.55 7.94
N ILE A 87 16.04 1.52 7.15
CA ILE A 87 15.91 1.54 5.69
C ILE A 87 14.42 1.52 5.33
N LEU A 88 14.05 1.73 4.09
CA LEU A 88 12.67 1.86 3.59
C LEU A 88 11.55 1.08 4.35
N PRO A 89 11.77 -0.10 4.95
CA PRO A 89 10.76 -0.83 5.71
C PRO A 89 10.57 -0.35 7.16
N GLY A 90 11.63 0.03 7.85
CA GLY A 90 11.64 0.23 9.31
C GLY A 90 11.07 1.56 9.79
N GLY A 91 9.80 1.83 9.54
CA GLY A 91 9.17 3.07 9.97
C GLY A 91 9.70 4.31 9.24
N SER A 92 9.05 5.47 9.43
CA SER A 92 9.57 6.73 8.86
C SER A 92 10.77 7.28 9.63
N GLY A 93 11.01 6.80 10.86
CA GLY A 93 12.05 7.25 11.78
C GLY A 93 11.84 8.68 12.30
N VAL A 94 10.66 9.30 12.10
CA VAL A 94 10.40 10.70 12.49
C VAL A 94 10.44 10.92 13.99
N ILE A 95 10.14 9.89 14.81
CA ILE A 95 10.23 9.95 16.27
C ILE A 95 11.70 9.93 16.69
N ALA A 96 12.49 8.98 16.20
CA ALA A 96 13.90 8.85 16.51
C ALA A 96 14.71 10.11 16.22
N ARG A 97 14.34 10.84 15.16
CA ARG A 97 14.97 12.11 14.79
C ARG A 97 14.40 13.34 15.51
N GLY A 98 13.46 13.17 16.44
CA GLY A 98 12.82 14.28 17.16
C GLY A 98 11.90 15.15 16.29
N GLY A 99 11.51 14.67 15.12
CA GLY A 99 10.61 15.37 14.21
C GLY A 99 9.17 15.42 14.72
N PHE A 100 8.68 14.30 15.25
CA PHE A 100 7.35 14.17 15.84
C PHE A 100 7.39 13.43 17.17
N SER A 101 6.55 13.86 18.10
CA SER A 101 6.22 13.13 19.32
C SER A 101 5.09 12.13 19.05
N LEU A 102 4.93 11.15 19.97
CA LEU A 102 3.82 10.18 19.92
C LEU A 102 2.44 10.84 19.91
N MET A 103 2.29 11.98 20.62
CA MET A 103 1.04 12.71 20.69
C MET A 103 0.78 13.47 19.38
N GLU A 104 1.81 14.06 18.77
CA GLU A 104 1.67 14.74 17.47
C GLU A 104 1.29 13.75 16.36
N LEU A 105 1.85 12.52 16.35
CA LEU A 105 1.44 11.49 15.40
C LEU A 105 0.00 11.05 15.61
N LEU A 106 -0.43 10.87 16.87
CA LEU A 106 -1.83 10.56 17.18
C LEU A 106 -2.77 11.64 16.64
N TRP A 107 -2.44 12.92 16.84
CA TRP A 107 -3.23 14.03 16.33
C TRP A 107 -3.17 14.13 14.80
N ALA A 108 -2.01 13.90 14.17
CA ALA A 108 -1.88 13.86 12.72
C ALA A 108 -2.81 12.80 12.11
N GLY A 109 -2.82 11.58 12.67
CA GLY A 109 -3.73 10.52 12.23
C GLY A 109 -5.20 10.89 12.42
N ARG A 110 -5.59 11.44 13.58
CA ARG A 110 -6.97 11.86 13.85
C ARG A 110 -7.42 12.99 12.91
N MET A 111 -6.59 14.00 12.72
CA MET A 111 -6.92 15.12 11.82
C MET A 111 -7.02 14.67 10.36
N ALA A 112 -6.17 13.72 9.95
CA ALA A 112 -6.27 13.10 8.63
C ALA A 112 -7.61 12.36 8.45
N VAL A 113 -8.06 11.59 9.45
CA VAL A 113 -9.37 10.93 9.42
C VAL A 113 -10.50 11.96 9.34
N TRP A 114 -10.47 13.03 10.14
CA TRP A 114 -11.48 14.10 10.06
C TRP A 114 -11.49 14.78 8.69
N ALA A 115 -10.33 15.11 8.13
CA ALA A 115 -10.24 15.68 6.78
C ALA A 115 -10.81 14.72 5.71
N ALA A 116 -10.53 13.41 5.84
CA ALA A 116 -11.09 12.40 4.95
C ALA A 116 -12.61 12.32 5.06
N LEU A 117 -13.18 12.40 6.27
CA LEU A 117 -14.62 12.42 6.47
C LEU A 117 -15.27 13.67 5.87
N LEU A 118 -14.64 14.85 5.94
CA LEU A 118 -15.14 16.07 5.32
C LEU A 118 -15.17 15.98 3.78
N ILE A 119 -14.09 15.52 3.17
CA ILE A 119 -14.05 15.26 1.72
C ILE A 119 -15.07 14.18 1.35
N GLY A 120 -15.15 13.13 2.16
CA GLY A 120 -16.10 12.05 1.99
C GLY A 120 -17.55 12.49 2.07
N ALA A 121 -17.90 13.45 2.94
CA ALA A 121 -19.24 14.02 3.02
C ALA A 121 -19.62 14.72 1.70
N TYR A 122 -18.69 15.47 1.09
CA TYR A 122 -18.90 16.04 -0.24
C TYR A 122 -19.11 14.96 -1.32
N LEU A 123 -18.27 13.92 -1.33
CA LEU A 123 -18.42 12.82 -2.29
C LEU A 123 -19.71 12.02 -2.03
N TRP A 124 -20.08 11.83 -0.75
CA TRP A 124 -21.34 11.19 -0.37
C TRP A 124 -22.57 11.93 -0.91
N TRP A 125 -22.55 13.25 -0.81
CA TRP A 125 -23.60 14.09 -1.39
C TRP A 125 -23.73 13.89 -2.92
N ARG A 126 -22.62 13.60 -3.62
CA ARG A 126 -22.60 13.41 -5.06
C ARG A 126 -22.92 11.98 -5.49
N PHE A 127 -22.47 10.98 -4.74
CA PHE A 127 -22.45 9.56 -5.13
C PHE A 127 -23.22 8.64 -4.18
N GLY A 128 -23.69 9.13 -3.05
CA GLY A 128 -24.51 8.38 -2.10
C GLY A 128 -23.75 7.33 -1.28
N MET A 129 -24.47 6.28 -0.88
CA MET A 129 -24.04 5.30 0.11
C MET A 129 -22.75 4.55 -0.22
N ILE A 130 -22.40 4.39 -1.49
CA ILE A 130 -21.15 3.70 -1.89
C ILE A 130 -19.92 4.38 -1.27
N VAL A 131 -19.92 5.70 -1.16
CA VAL A 131 -18.81 6.44 -0.55
C VAL A 131 -18.64 6.08 0.94
N THR A 132 -19.74 5.82 1.65
CA THR A 132 -19.68 5.35 3.05
C THR A 132 -18.95 4.02 3.13
N VAL A 133 -19.23 3.08 2.24
CA VAL A 133 -18.55 1.77 2.21
C VAL A 133 -17.06 1.94 1.90
N LEU A 134 -16.72 2.71 0.87
CA LEU A 134 -15.31 2.95 0.48
C LEU A 134 -14.52 3.64 1.61
N LEU A 135 -15.09 4.66 2.25
CA LEU A 135 -14.45 5.33 3.38
C LEU A 135 -14.34 4.43 4.61
N ALA A 136 -15.37 3.64 4.90
CA ALA A 136 -15.33 2.70 6.01
C ALA A 136 -14.19 1.69 5.84
N VAL A 137 -14.03 1.12 4.63
CA VAL A 137 -12.91 0.21 4.32
C VAL A 137 -11.56 0.92 4.46
N ALA A 138 -11.41 2.12 3.92
CA ALA A 138 -10.16 2.86 3.96
C ALA A 138 -9.76 3.26 5.39
N ILE A 139 -10.70 3.82 6.19
CA ILE A 139 -10.45 4.22 7.57
C ILE A 139 -10.24 3.00 8.47
N TRP A 140 -11.04 1.93 8.29
CA TRP A 140 -10.82 0.65 8.94
C TRP A 140 -9.40 0.16 8.73
N SER A 141 -8.96 0.10 7.48
CA SER A 141 -7.62 -0.38 7.14
C SER A 141 -6.53 0.47 7.79
N ALA A 142 -6.66 1.79 7.79
CA ALA A 142 -5.67 2.69 8.39
C ALA A 142 -5.57 2.54 9.91
N ILE A 143 -6.69 2.26 10.61
CA ILE A 143 -6.74 2.18 12.07
C ILE A 143 -6.50 0.74 12.54
N ALA A 144 -7.26 -0.22 12.02
CA ALA A 144 -7.25 -1.60 12.49
C ALA A 144 -5.92 -2.32 12.21
N TYR A 145 -5.19 -1.88 11.20
CA TYR A 145 -3.87 -2.42 10.87
C TYR A 145 -2.89 -2.30 12.05
N SER A 146 -2.80 -1.12 12.66
CA SER A 146 -1.77 -0.84 13.69
C SER A 146 -2.32 -0.62 15.08
N CYS A 147 -3.54 -0.03 15.24
CA CYS A 147 -4.02 0.44 16.52
C CYS A 147 -4.62 -0.65 17.41
N ALA A 148 -4.34 -0.55 18.74
CA ALA A 148 -5.05 -1.35 19.74
C ALA A 148 -6.57 -1.06 19.71
N PRO A 149 -7.44 -2.03 20.00
CA PRO A 149 -7.13 -3.39 20.47
C PRO A 149 -6.84 -4.39 19.34
N LEU A 150 -7.08 -4.03 18.06
CA LEU A 150 -7.06 -4.99 16.95
C LEU A 150 -5.63 -5.33 16.50
N ARG A 151 -4.81 -4.30 16.20
CA ARG A 151 -3.43 -4.50 15.75
C ARG A 151 -3.27 -5.63 14.72
N LEU A 152 -4.09 -5.61 13.67
CA LEU A 152 -4.18 -6.73 12.73
C LEU A 152 -2.85 -7.07 12.04
N SER A 153 -1.93 -6.09 11.89
CA SER A 153 -0.57 -6.33 11.41
C SER A 153 0.30 -7.14 12.36
N TYR A 154 -0.13 -7.29 13.63
CA TYR A 154 0.56 -8.10 14.63
C TYR A 154 0.13 -9.58 14.60
N HIS A 155 -0.77 -9.95 13.70
CA HIS A 155 -1.29 -11.31 13.56
C HIS A 155 -1.12 -11.78 12.13
N PRO A 156 -0.57 -12.99 11.91
CA PRO A 156 -0.34 -13.53 10.57
C PRO A 156 -1.59 -13.51 9.72
N LEU A 157 -1.46 -13.13 8.46
CA LEU A 157 -2.51 -13.01 7.44
C LEU A 157 -3.55 -11.91 7.73
N SER A 158 -3.70 -11.45 8.96
CA SER A 158 -4.80 -10.54 9.32
C SER A 158 -4.59 -9.13 8.76
N GLY A 159 -3.38 -8.58 8.86
CA GLY A 159 -3.05 -7.27 8.31
C GLY A 159 -3.23 -7.23 6.80
N GLU A 160 -2.77 -8.28 6.12
CA GLU A 160 -2.85 -8.42 4.67
C GLU A 160 -4.29 -8.52 4.17
N TRP A 161 -5.04 -9.50 4.69
CA TRP A 161 -6.35 -9.87 4.14
C TRP A 161 -7.52 -9.05 4.68
N LEU A 162 -7.40 -8.51 5.91
CA LEU A 162 -8.47 -7.72 6.53
C LEU A 162 -8.25 -6.21 6.41
N CYS A 163 -7.03 -5.76 6.03
CA CYS A 163 -6.71 -4.34 5.87
C CYS A 163 -6.16 -4.03 4.48
N ALA A 164 -4.97 -4.56 4.12
CA ALA A 164 -4.28 -4.16 2.89
C ALA A 164 -5.07 -4.54 1.63
N PHE A 165 -5.49 -5.80 1.50
CA PHE A 165 -6.25 -6.26 0.33
C PHE A 165 -7.55 -5.48 0.12
N PRO A 166 -8.45 -5.33 1.12
CA PRO A 166 -9.71 -4.59 0.93
C PRO A 166 -9.48 -3.13 0.54
N ALA A 167 -8.49 -2.46 1.15
CA ALA A 167 -8.20 -1.05 0.85
C ALA A 167 -7.71 -0.86 -0.58
N LEU A 168 -6.77 -1.69 -1.04
CA LEU A 168 -6.20 -1.62 -2.37
C LEU A 168 -7.21 -2.00 -3.45
N PHE A 169 -7.97 -3.07 -3.20
CA PHE A 169 -9.06 -3.49 -4.07
C PHE A 169 -10.12 -2.39 -4.21
N ALA A 170 -10.55 -1.80 -3.08
CA ALA A 170 -11.51 -0.70 -3.06
C ALA A 170 -10.97 0.56 -3.73
N ALA A 171 -9.66 0.83 -3.65
CA ALA A 171 -9.05 1.99 -4.31
C ALA A 171 -9.12 1.88 -5.84
N VAL A 172 -8.90 0.68 -6.43
CA VAL A 172 -9.06 0.45 -7.87
C VAL A 172 -10.53 0.50 -8.26
N THR A 173 -11.34 -0.37 -7.66
CA THR A 173 -12.74 -0.59 -8.03
C THR A 173 -13.61 0.62 -7.71
N GLY A 174 -13.40 1.22 -6.54
CA GLY A 174 -14.09 2.43 -6.11
C GLY A 174 -13.78 3.63 -6.99
N THR A 175 -12.52 3.81 -7.41
CA THR A 175 -12.17 4.89 -8.34
C THR A 175 -12.87 4.70 -9.69
N CYS A 176 -12.84 3.49 -10.25
CA CYS A 176 -13.55 3.20 -11.50
C CYS A 176 -15.04 3.48 -11.35
N TYR A 177 -15.67 2.97 -10.29
CA TYR A 177 -17.11 3.15 -10.07
C TYR A 177 -17.51 4.62 -9.90
N LEU A 178 -16.77 5.39 -9.10
CA LEU A 178 -17.07 6.82 -8.87
C LEU A 178 -16.88 7.68 -10.12
N LEU A 179 -16.07 7.23 -11.07
CA LEU A 179 -15.81 7.95 -12.31
C LEU A 179 -16.71 7.49 -13.48
N ALA A 180 -17.08 6.21 -13.54
CA ALA A 180 -17.81 5.62 -14.65
C ALA A 180 -19.24 5.17 -14.32
N PHE A 181 -19.59 5.02 -13.03
CA PHE A 181 -20.84 4.41 -12.55
C PHE A 181 -21.07 2.98 -13.07
N ASP A 182 -19.99 2.32 -13.48
CA ASP A 182 -19.99 0.94 -13.96
C ASP A 182 -18.84 0.16 -13.37
N LEU A 183 -19.01 -1.14 -13.17
CA LEU A 183 -18.02 -2.01 -12.56
C LEU A 183 -17.97 -3.35 -13.30
N GLN A 184 -17.19 -3.39 -14.36
CA GLN A 184 -17.01 -4.59 -15.17
C GLN A 184 -16.17 -5.64 -14.45
N PRO A 185 -16.34 -6.95 -14.72
CA PRO A 185 -15.55 -8.03 -14.14
C PRO A 185 -14.03 -7.81 -14.28
N ALA A 186 -13.58 -7.26 -15.40
CA ALA A 186 -12.17 -6.94 -15.64
C ALA A 186 -11.60 -5.97 -14.58
N VAL A 187 -12.39 -5.00 -14.11
CA VAL A 187 -12.00 -4.03 -13.08
C VAL A 187 -11.81 -4.75 -11.74
N LEU A 188 -12.71 -5.67 -11.39
CA LEU A 188 -12.62 -6.47 -10.16
C LEU A 188 -11.35 -7.31 -10.16
N ILE A 189 -11.06 -7.97 -11.28
CA ILE A 189 -9.86 -8.79 -11.43
C ILE A 189 -8.60 -7.93 -11.39
N ALA A 190 -8.58 -6.78 -12.07
CA ALA A 190 -7.47 -5.84 -12.04
C ALA A 190 -7.20 -5.32 -10.61
N GLY A 191 -8.28 -5.01 -9.86
CA GLY A 191 -8.19 -4.61 -8.45
C GLY A 191 -7.59 -5.72 -7.58
N ALA A 192 -8.02 -6.96 -7.77
CA ALA A 192 -7.48 -8.10 -7.04
C ALA A 192 -6.01 -8.36 -7.39
N ILE A 193 -5.64 -8.29 -8.67
CA ILE A 193 -4.24 -8.42 -9.11
C ILE A 193 -3.37 -7.36 -8.46
N HIS A 194 -3.77 -6.08 -8.52
CA HIS A 194 -2.98 -5.00 -7.96
C HIS A 194 -2.85 -5.12 -6.43
N ALA A 195 -3.92 -5.53 -5.75
CA ALA A 195 -3.87 -5.82 -4.32
C ALA A 195 -2.88 -6.95 -4.00
N LEU A 196 -2.89 -8.05 -4.75
CA LEU A 196 -1.96 -9.18 -4.56
C LEU A 196 -0.51 -8.78 -4.81
N LEU A 197 -0.21 -8.05 -5.88
CA LEU A 197 1.14 -7.53 -6.14
C LEU A 197 1.61 -6.63 -4.99
N SER A 198 0.73 -5.76 -4.51
CA SER A 198 1.03 -4.85 -3.39
C SER A 198 1.21 -5.58 -2.06
N MET A 199 0.45 -6.67 -1.82
CA MET A 199 0.64 -7.53 -0.65
C MET A 199 1.98 -8.27 -0.69
N GLY A 200 2.41 -8.75 -1.87
CA GLY A 200 3.74 -9.32 -2.04
C GLY A 200 4.83 -8.32 -1.66
N LEU A 201 4.73 -7.07 -2.10
CA LEU A 201 5.65 -6.00 -1.69
C LEU A 201 5.58 -5.71 -0.18
N LEU A 202 4.39 -5.75 0.43
CA LEU A 202 4.24 -5.62 1.89
C LEU A 202 5.00 -6.73 2.63
N MET A 203 4.92 -7.97 2.14
CA MET A 203 5.68 -9.09 2.72
C MET A 203 7.17 -8.89 2.55
N HIS A 204 7.62 -8.42 1.40
CA HIS A 204 9.03 -8.08 1.19
C HIS A 204 9.54 -7.06 2.21
N ASN A 205 8.74 -6.04 2.50
CA ASN A 205 9.07 -5.02 3.49
C ASN A 205 9.26 -5.59 4.90
N HIS A 206 8.51 -6.64 5.27
CA HIS A 206 8.62 -7.27 6.58
C HIS A 206 9.87 -8.16 6.74
N ILE A 207 10.60 -8.51 5.67
CA ILE A 207 11.78 -9.38 5.76
C ILE A 207 12.85 -8.73 6.65
N SER A 208 13.12 -7.44 6.46
CA SER A 208 14.13 -6.72 7.24
C SER A 208 13.72 -6.48 8.69
N ASP A 209 12.43 -6.54 8.99
CA ASP A 209 11.88 -6.21 10.31
C ASP A 209 11.68 -7.44 11.20
N VAL A 210 11.95 -8.67 10.70
CA VAL A 210 11.71 -9.93 11.44
C VAL A 210 12.30 -9.90 12.83
N SER A 211 13.54 -9.46 13.00
CA SER A 211 14.23 -9.43 14.29
C SER A 211 13.55 -8.47 15.27
N SER A 212 13.24 -7.25 14.82
CA SER A 212 12.58 -6.23 15.64
C SER A 212 11.12 -6.56 15.92
N ASP A 213 10.41 -7.15 14.96
CA ASP A 213 9.04 -7.61 15.12
C ASP A 213 8.92 -8.71 16.18
N LEU A 214 9.85 -9.68 16.20
CA LEU A 214 9.87 -10.77 17.15
C LEU A 214 10.28 -10.32 18.58
N SER A 215 11.08 -9.27 18.72
CA SER A 215 11.52 -8.71 20.00
C SER A 215 10.56 -7.68 20.59
N ALA A 216 9.57 -7.22 19.82
CA ALA A 216 8.60 -6.20 20.22
C ALA A 216 7.70 -6.67 21.39
N ASP A 217 7.20 -5.72 22.19
CA ASP A 217 6.21 -5.97 23.25
C ASP A 217 5.00 -5.01 23.10
N PRO A 218 3.82 -5.51 22.74
CA PRO A 218 3.51 -6.89 22.38
C PRO A 218 4.23 -7.35 21.12
N GLN A 219 4.59 -8.64 21.06
CA GLN A 219 5.25 -9.25 19.90
C GLN A 219 4.43 -9.05 18.63
N LYS A 220 5.09 -8.59 17.58
CA LYS A 220 4.47 -8.39 16.25
C LYS A 220 4.73 -9.63 15.38
N LEU A 221 3.82 -10.60 15.46
CA LEU A 221 3.92 -11.84 14.71
C LEU A 221 3.32 -11.66 13.30
N THR A 222 4.06 -10.98 12.40
CA THR A 222 3.67 -10.88 10.99
C THR A 222 3.72 -12.24 10.30
N THR A 223 3.12 -12.37 9.12
CA THR A 223 3.20 -13.61 8.32
C THR A 223 4.65 -13.98 8.02
N VAL A 224 5.49 -13.00 7.73
CA VAL A 224 6.93 -13.21 7.45
C VAL A 224 7.67 -13.62 8.73
N ALA A 225 7.42 -12.97 9.85
CA ALA A 225 8.00 -13.33 11.15
C ALA A 225 7.61 -14.76 11.59
N LEU A 226 6.33 -15.16 11.36
CA LEU A 226 5.88 -16.52 11.63
C LEU A 226 6.64 -17.54 10.77
N VAL A 227 6.83 -17.26 9.47
CA VAL A 227 7.57 -18.16 8.57
C VAL A 227 9.05 -18.23 8.98
N ALA A 228 9.67 -17.09 9.28
CA ALA A 228 11.06 -17.03 9.77
C ALA A 228 11.25 -17.89 11.03
N GLY A 229 10.30 -17.85 11.98
CA GLY A 229 10.34 -18.66 13.20
C GLY A 229 10.24 -20.17 12.95
N LYS A 230 9.64 -20.61 11.82
CA LYS A 230 9.46 -22.01 11.46
C LYS A 230 10.54 -22.57 10.54
N THR A 231 11.02 -21.76 9.59
CA THR A 231 11.89 -22.22 8.49
C THR A 231 13.24 -21.51 8.46
N GLY A 232 13.48 -20.55 9.36
CA GLY A 232 14.60 -19.63 9.30
C GLY A 232 14.38 -18.51 8.28
N MET A 233 15.32 -17.57 8.22
CA MET A 233 15.25 -16.41 7.33
C MET A 233 15.15 -16.81 5.84
N SER A 234 15.78 -17.89 5.45
CA SER A 234 15.77 -18.41 4.06
C SER A 234 14.38 -18.74 3.51
N GLY A 235 13.40 -18.99 4.38
CA GLY A 235 12.02 -19.26 3.97
C GLY A 235 11.18 -17.99 3.72
N THR A 236 11.62 -16.85 4.21
CA THR A 236 10.80 -15.62 4.19
C THR A 236 10.45 -15.09 2.79
N PRO A 237 11.33 -15.17 1.75
CA PRO A 237 10.96 -14.73 0.41
C PRO A 237 9.82 -15.54 -0.22
N MET A 238 9.60 -16.78 0.24
CA MET A 238 8.50 -17.60 -0.29
C MET A 238 7.12 -17.03 0.01
N VAL A 239 6.99 -16.22 1.06
CA VAL A 239 5.73 -15.57 1.41
C VAL A 239 5.29 -14.61 0.30
N GLU A 240 6.19 -13.76 -0.16
CA GLU A 240 5.89 -12.82 -1.26
C GLU A 240 5.72 -13.53 -2.61
N VAL A 241 6.49 -14.59 -2.87
CA VAL A 241 6.37 -15.41 -4.09
C VAL A 241 4.95 -15.98 -4.24
N ILE A 242 4.30 -16.38 -3.15
CA ILE A 242 2.92 -16.86 -3.18
C ILE A 242 1.98 -15.76 -3.71
N TYR A 243 2.07 -14.53 -3.21
CA TYR A 243 1.22 -13.42 -3.64
C TYR A 243 1.47 -13.05 -5.11
N PHE A 244 2.73 -13.00 -5.53
CA PHE A 244 3.07 -12.70 -6.93
C PHE A 244 2.63 -13.81 -7.88
N THR A 245 2.71 -15.10 -7.45
CA THR A 245 2.20 -16.23 -8.22
C THR A 245 0.69 -16.19 -8.36
N LEU A 246 -0.05 -15.84 -7.30
CA LEU A 246 -1.50 -15.65 -7.37
C LEU A 246 -1.87 -14.52 -8.33
N ALA A 247 -1.13 -13.41 -8.31
CA ALA A 247 -1.33 -12.31 -9.25
C ALA A 247 -1.05 -12.74 -10.69
N PHE A 248 0.01 -13.52 -10.93
CA PHE A 248 0.34 -14.08 -12.25
C PHE A 248 -0.78 -14.97 -12.78
N LEU A 249 -1.25 -15.93 -11.96
CA LEU A 249 -2.31 -16.86 -12.36
C LEU A 249 -3.63 -16.13 -12.64
N LEU A 250 -3.96 -15.13 -11.80
CA LEU A 250 -5.15 -14.31 -11.98
C LEU A 250 -5.05 -13.42 -13.23
N GLY A 251 -3.85 -12.90 -13.53
CA GLY A 251 -3.57 -12.16 -14.76
C GLY A 251 -3.70 -13.03 -16.01
N LEU A 252 -3.21 -14.25 -15.95
CA LEU A 252 -3.32 -15.23 -17.04
C LEU A 252 -4.78 -15.60 -17.33
N TRP A 253 -5.52 -15.97 -16.30
CA TRP A 253 -6.94 -16.30 -16.40
C TRP A 253 -7.78 -15.10 -16.83
N GLY A 254 -7.59 -13.97 -16.19
CA GLY A 254 -8.33 -12.75 -16.44
C GLY A 254 -8.12 -12.19 -17.85
N GLY A 255 -6.88 -12.24 -18.36
CA GLY A 255 -6.53 -11.80 -19.70
C GLY A 255 -7.20 -12.63 -20.81
N GLY A 256 -7.31 -13.94 -20.58
CA GLY A 256 -7.99 -14.83 -21.52
C GLY A 256 -9.51 -14.83 -21.44
N SER A 257 -10.09 -14.51 -20.27
CA SER A 257 -11.52 -14.67 -20.01
C SER A 257 -12.30 -13.35 -20.01
N PHE A 258 -11.66 -12.22 -19.67
CA PHE A 258 -12.38 -10.96 -19.44
C PHE A 258 -11.81 -9.80 -20.24
N HIS A 259 -10.49 -9.54 -20.19
CA HIS A 259 -9.91 -8.38 -20.86
C HIS A 259 -8.40 -8.57 -21.10
N PRO A 260 -7.91 -8.42 -22.35
CA PRO A 260 -6.52 -8.71 -22.71
C PRO A 260 -5.50 -7.80 -22.00
N VAL A 261 -5.89 -6.62 -21.51
CA VAL A 261 -5.01 -5.73 -20.72
C VAL A 261 -4.45 -6.43 -19.48
N LEU A 262 -5.15 -7.43 -18.93
CA LEU A 262 -4.72 -8.16 -17.73
C LEU A 262 -3.50 -9.06 -17.98
N TRP A 263 -3.19 -9.41 -19.24
CA TRP A 263 -1.94 -10.11 -19.58
C TRP A 263 -0.69 -9.27 -19.35
N ILE A 264 -0.82 -7.93 -19.29
CA ILE A 264 0.30 -7.05 -18.93
C ILE A 264 0.87 -7.39 -17.54
N THR A 265 0.06 -7.98 -16.66
CA THR A 265 0.53 -8.47 -15.34
C THR A 265 1.60 -9.56 -15.45
N LEU A 266 1.58 -10.39 -16.49
CA LEU A 266 2.43 -11.59 -16.57
C LEU A 266 3.93 -11.28 -16.46
N PRO A 267 4.50 -10.37 -17.28
CA PRO A 267 5.92 -10.00 -17.15
C PRO A 267 6.21 -9.29 -15.83
N SER A 268 5.29 -8.48 -15.32
CA SER A 268 5.49 -7.75 -14.05
C SER A 268 5.51 -8.70 -12.85
N ALA A 269 4.54 -9.63 -12.77
CA ALA A 269 4.48 -10.63 -11.71
C ALA A 269 5.68 -11.59 -11.78
N LEU A 270 6.10 -12.01 -12.98
CA LEU A 270 7.29 -12.85 -13.16
C LEU A 270 8.56 -12.09 -12.71
N GLY A 271 8.66 -10.79 -13.02
CA GLY A 271 9.74 -9.93 -12.54
C GLY A 271 9.76 -9.83 -11.02
N CYS A 272 8.61 -9.69 -10.38
CA CYS A 272 8.49 -9.69 -8.91
C CYS A 272 8.90 -11.06 -8.32
N ILE A 273 8.45 -12.19 -8.91
CA ILE A 273 8.83 -13.55 -8.47
C ILE A 273 10.35 -13.72 -8.56
N THR A 274 10.96 -13.33 -9.67
CA THR A 274 12.42 -13.46 -9.85
C THR A 274 13.20 -12.57 -8.89
N ALA A 275 12.71 -11.35 -8.61
CA ALA A 275 13.31 -10.47 -7.61
C ALA A 275 13.22 -11.08 -6.21
N ALA A 276 12.05 -11.62 -5.84
CA ALA A 276 11.83 -12.29 -4.56
C ALA A 276 12.76 -13.49 -4.36
N LEU A 277 12.82 -14.40 -5.34
CA LEU A 277 13.68 -15.59 -5.29
C LEU A 277 15.19 -15.27 -5.28
N ALA A 278 15.58 -14.09 -5.79
CA ALA A 278 16.95 -13.61 -5.77
C ALA A 278 17.29 -12.77 -4.52
N THR A 279 16.35 -12.62 -3.58
CA THR A 279 16.58 -11.90 -2.34
C THR A 279 17.38 -12.76 -1.37
N ASP A 280 18.51 -12.25 -0.90
CA ASP A 280 19.18 -12.76 0.30
C ASP A 280 18.52 -12.09 1.53
N PRO A 281 17.76 -12.84 2.34
CA PRO A 281 17.00 -12.25 3.45
C PRO A 281 17.87 -11.89 4.67
N GLU A 282 19.16 -12.23 4.66
CA GLU A 282 20.12 -11.84 5.71
C GLU A 282 20.96 -10.63 5.29
N ASP A 283 20.92 -10.23 3.99
CA ASP A 283 21.60 -9.05 3.48
C ASP A 283 20.63 -7.89 3.22
N ILE A 284 20.72 -6.85 4.04
CA ILE A 284 19.92 -5.62 3.92
C ILE A 284 20.08 -4.94 2.54
N ALA A 285 21.27 -5.00 1.95
CA ALA A 285 21.50 -4.42 0.63
C ALA A 285 20.77 -5.21 -0.46
N SER A 286 20.76 -6.55 -0.35
CA SER A 286 19.96 -7.43 -1.21
C SER A 286 18.48 -7.12 -1.07
N ILE A 287 17.92 -7.13 0.14
CA ILE A 287 16.52 -6.81 0.41
C ILE A 287 16.16 -5.46 -0.22
N THR A 288 16.94 -4.40 0.07
CA THR A 288 16.65 -3.05 -0.43
C THR A 288 16.71 -2.96 -1.96
N SER A 289 17.72 -3.58 -2.59
CA SER A 289 17.84 -3.53 -4.06
C SER A 289 16.69 -4.26 -4.75
N ARG A 290 16.26 -5.42 -4.22
CA ARG A 290 15.12 -6.18 -4.75
C ARG A 290 13.79 -5.46 -4.50
N GLN A 291 13.65 -4.79 -3.36
CA GLN A 291 12.50 -3.94 -3.08
C GLN A 291 12.28 -2.87 -4.16
N TYR A 292 13.34 -2.16 -4.57
CA TYR A 292 13.24 -1.19 -5.67
C TYR A 292 12.82 -1.84 -6.99
N LEU A 293 13.33 -3.03 -7.31
CA LEU A 293 12.90 -3.75 -8.51
C LEU A 293 11.42 -4.11 -8.46
N ILE A 294 10.93 -4.60 -7.32
CA ILE A 294 9.51 -4.92 -7.12
C ILE A 294 8.65 -3.65 -7.28
N TYR A 295 9.06 -2.51 -6.71
CA TYR A 295 8.38 -1.22 -6.95
C TYR A 295 8.29 -0.88 -8.44
N ILE A 296 9.38 -1.03 -9.18
CA ILE A 296 9.44 -0.75 -10.63
C ILE A 296 8.45 -1.64 -11.39
N PHE A 297 8.40 -2.94 -11.07
CA PHE A 297 7.49 -3.86 -11.74
C PHE A 297 6.02 -3.55 -11.42
N ILE A 298 5.67 -3.26 -10.16
CA ILE A 298 4.29 -2.94 -9.77
C ILE A 298 3.83 -1.62 -10.39
N ILE A 299 4.64 -0.57 -10.32
CA ILE A 299 4.34 0.73 -10.92
C ILE A 299 4.28 0.61 -12.44
N GLY A 300 5.21 -0.14 -13.04
CA GLY A 300 5.25 -0.41 -14.47
C GLY A 300 4.00 -1.15 -14.97
N ASP A 301 3.51 -2.14 -14.22
CA ASP A 301 2.25 -2.85 -14.49
C ASP A 301 1.07 -1.89 -14.61
N VAL A 302 0.92 -1.01 -13.61
CA VAL A 302 -0.18 -0.03 -13.59
C VAL A 302 -0.06 0.99 -14.72
N ILE A 303 1.13 1.55 -14.93
CA ILE A 303 1.37 2.54 -16.00
C ILE A 303 1.07 1.92 -17.37
N ALA A 304 1.58 0.72 -17.65
CA ALA A 304 1.38 0.04 -18.92
C ALA A 304 -0.11 -0.26 -19.18
N LYS A 305 -0.82 -0.77 -18.16
CA LYS A 305 -2.27 -1.00 -18.26
C LYS A 305 -3.03 0.31 -18.47
N THR A 306 -2.70 1.35 -17.72
CA THR A 306 -3.38 2.64 -17.84
C THR A 306 -3.16 3.25 -19.22
N ILE A 307 -1.94 3.23 -19.76
CA ILE A 307 -1.64 3.69 -21.12
C ILE A 307 -2.46 2.88 -22.12
N TRP A 308 -2.47 1.55 -21.99
CA TRP A 308 -3.23 0.69 -22.89
C TRP A 308 -4.73 1.01 -22.88
N LEU A 309 -5.34 1.15 -21.68
CA LEU A 309 -6.76 1.46 -21.49
C LEU A 309 -7.15 2.85 -22.03
N VAL A 310 -6.24 3.81 -21.95
CA VAL A 310 -6.49 5.17 -22.44
C VAL A 310 -6.33 5.25 -23.97
N SER A 311 -5.47 4.42 -24.55
CA SER A 311 -5.18 4.43 -26.00
C SER A 311 -6.13 3.57 -26.85
N HIS A 312 -6.85 2.63 -26.25
CA HIS A 312 -7.80 1.71 -26.89
C HIS A 312 -9.23 1.91 -26.37
#